data_b1f46129eff9406164896e5d871b6ad1
#
_entry.id   b1f46129eff9406164896e5d871b6ad1
#
_cell.length_a   1.000
_cell.length_b   1.000
_cell.length_c   1.000
_cell.angle_alpha   90.00
_cell.angle_beta   90.00
_cell.angle_gamma   90.00
#
_symmetry.space_group_name_H-M   'P 1'
#
loop_
_entity.id
_entity.type
_entity.pdbx_description
1 polymer ?
#
loop_
_entity_poly.entity_id
_entity_poly.type
_entity_poly.pdbx_seq_one_letter_code
_entity_poly.pdbx_strand_id
1 'polypeptide(L)'
;MEEVLNERKQKILKAIIKTYMETGEPVGSRTISKYADLNVSSATIRNEMSDLTDMGYIVQPHTSAGRIPSDKGYRLYVNELMKEKEAEVAELRDLIIEKTDKMDKVLKKVAKVLASNTNYATMVSVPQYSGNKVKFIQLSRMSELQLVAVVVSDNNTVRNQIINLDEEMDDQTILKLNLLLNTNLNGIPIQDINLGMFARLKEQAGSHSGVVATVLDAVAATIHVEEEDMEIYTSGATNIFKYPELADKEKATELISAFEEKHELADLVKEQMSDGENTGIQVYIGDEMPIQTMKDCSIVTARYELGDGMYGTIGIIGPKRMDYENVVDSLKELKNHLDDVLKKKKT
;
A
#
# COMPACT_ATOMS: atom_id res chain seq x y z
N MET A 1 -5.65 -21.25 -14.59
CA MET A 1 -7.11 -21.03 -14.74
C MET A 1 -7.72 -21.18 -13.36
N GLU A 2 -8.17 -20.08 -12.75
CA GLU A 2 -8.92 -20.14 -11.50
C GLU A 2 -10.24 -20.87 -11.77
N GLU A 3 -10.46 -21.92 -11.03
CA GLU A 3 -11.70 -22.69 -11.08
C GLU A 3 -12.81 -21.83 -10.46
N VAL A 4 -13.71 -21.30 -11.28
CA VAL A 4 -14.81 -20.45 -10.83
C VAL A 4 -15.74 -21.28 -9.95
N LEU A 5 -15.86 -20.94 -8.67
CA LEU A 5 -16.79 -21.57 -7.76
C LEU A 5 -18.23 -21.33 -8.24
N ASN A 6 -19.05 -22.38 -8.19
CA ASN A 6 -20.48 -22.23 -8.44
C ASN A 6 -21.15 -21.45 -7.28
N GLU A 7 -22.30 -20.81 -7.55
CA GLU A 7 -23.02 -19.97 -6.61
C GLU A 7 -23.28 -20.63 -5.24
N ARG A 8 -23.53 -21.94 -5.22
CA ARG A 8 -23.76 -22.70 -3.99
C ARG A 8 -22.51 -22.79 -3.14
N LYS A 9 -21.35 -23.11 -3.73
CA LYS A 9 -20.06 -23.18 -3.05
C LYS A 9 -19.66 -21.80 -2.48
N GLN A 10 -19.91 -20.72 -3.25
CA GLN A 10 -19.69 -19.36 -2.79
C GLN A 10 -20.51 -19.03 -1.56
N LYS A 11 -21.82 -19.31 -1.57
CA LYS A 11 -22.71 -19.09 -0.43
C LYS A 11 -22.29 -19.88 0.81
N ILE A 12 -21.90 -21.15 0.63
CA ILE A 12 -21.43 -22.00 1.74
C ILE A 12 -20.12 -21.47 2.29
N LEU A 13 -19.17 -21.08 1.45
CA LEU A 13 -17.90 -20.50 1.87
C LEU A 13 -18.12 -19.18 2.62
N LYS A 14 -18.97 -18.30 2.12
CA LYS A 14 -19.36 -17.03 2.78
C LYS A 14 -19.96 -17.28 4.17
N ALA A 15 -20.84 -18.28 4.29
CA ALA A 15 -21.44 -18.67 5.58
C ALA A 15 -20.41 -19.24 6.57
N ILE A 16 -19.46 -20.06 6.10
CA ILE A 16 -18.36 -20.59 6.93
C ILE A 16 -17.49 -19.42 7.44
N ILE A 17 -17.10 -18.51 6.55
CA ILE A 17 -16.27 -17.37 6.92
C ILE A 17 -16.96 -16.48 7.96
N LYS A 18 -18.22 -16.08 7.71
CA LYS A 18 -18.99 -15.27 8.66
C LYS A 18 -19.11 -15.93 10.03
N THR A 19 -19.49 -17.21 10.06
CA THR A 19 -19.61 -17.95 11.32
C THR A 19 -18.27 -18.05 12.07
N TYR A 20 -17.18 -18.30 11.34
CA TYR A 20 -15.87 -18.38 11.95
C TYR A 20 -15.38 -17.02 12.47
N MET A 21 -15.67 -15.93 11.76
CA MET A 21 -15.35 -14.57 12.21
C MET A 21 -16.07 -14.23 13.52
N GLU A 22 -17.34 -14.64 13.66
CA GLU A 22 -18.17 -14.38 14.84
C GLU A 22 -17.72 -15.22 16.05
N THR A 23 -17.36 -16.50 15.82
CA THR A 23 -17.17 -17.45 16.92
C THR A 23 -15.71 -17.76 17.23
N GLY A 24 -14.81 -17.66 16.25
CA GLY A 24 -13.44 -18.17 16.31
C GLY A 24 -13.34 -19.71 16.32
N GLU A 25 -14.46 -20.43 16.21
CA GLU A 25 -14.53 -21.88 16.34
C GLU A 25 -14.69 -22.57 14.97
N PRO A 26 -14.07 -23.76 14.75
CA PRO A 26 -14.23 -24.50 13.51
C PRO A 26 -15.70 -24.81 13.19
N VAL A 27 -16.14 -24.51 11.98
CA VAL A 27 -17.53 -24.54 11.56
C VAL A 27 -17.96 -25.89 11.02
N GLY A 28 -19.02 -26.46 11.56
CA GLY A 28 -19.57 -27.75 11.12
C GLY A 28 -20.71 -27.60 10.10
N SER A 29 -20.94 -28.62 9.27
CA SER A 29 -22.04 -28.63 8.27
C SER A 29 -23.44 -28.45 8.88
N ARG A 30 -23.64 -28.89 10.12
CA ARG A 30 -24.91 -28.68 10.85
C ARG A 30 -25.14 -27.22 11.24
N THR A 31 -24.08 -26.48 11.51
CA THR A 31 -24.15 -25.04 11.79
C THR A 31 -24.57 -24.30 10.53
N ILE A 32 -23.92 -24.60 9.42
CA ILE A 32 -24.21 -23.97 8.12
C ILE A 32 -25.61 -24.31 7.61
N SER A 33 -26.14 -25.53 7.87
CA SER A 33 -27.49 -25.91 7.44
C SER A 33 -28.63 -25.12 8.12
N LYS A 34 -28.32 -24.36 9.16
CA LYS A 34 -29.29 -23.45 9.83
C LYS A 34 -29.41 -22.09 9.14
N TYR A 35 -28.51 -21.75 8.22
CA TYR A 35 -28.66 -20.54 7.43
C TYR A 35 -29.81 -20.68 6.43
N ALA A 36 -30.84 -19.85 6.58
CA ALA A 36 -32.12 -19.97 5.86
C ALA A 36 -31.98 -19.86 4.34
N ASP A 37 -30.96 -19.18 3.85
CA ASP A 37 -30.75 -18.89 2.40
C ASP A 37 -30.17 -20.04 1.60
N LEU A 38 -29.74 -21.13 2.25
CA LEU A 38 -29.04 -22.21 1.56
C LEU A 38 -30.00 -23.32 1.06
N ASN A 39 -31.13 -23.56 1.73
CA ASN A 39 -32.14 -24.55 1.40
C ASN A 39 -31.60 -25.95 1.00
N VAL A 40 -30.51 -26.39 1.62
CA VAL A 40 -29.84 -27.67 1.33
C VAL A 40 -29.60 -28.48 2.61
N SER A 41 -29.58 -29.82 2.45
CA SER A 41 -29.37 -30.73 3.59
C SER A 41 -27.93 -30.62 4.12
N SER A 42 -27.75 -30.95 5.43
CA SER A 42 -26.42 -31.02 6.05
C SER A 42 -25.48 -32.00 5.34
N ALA A 43 -26.02 -33.05 4.68
CA ALA A 43 -25.22 -33.99 3.90
C ALA A 43 -24.69 -33.36 2.62
N THR A 44 -25.52 -32.56 1.93
CA THR A 44 -25.11 -31.80 0.75
C THR A 44 -24.04 -30.78 1.12
N ILE A 45 -24.26 -30.03 2.21
CA ILE A 45 -23.28 -29.05 2.71
C ILE A 45 -21.95 -29.73 3.02
N ARG A 46 -21.99 -30.93 3.62
CA ARG A 46 -20.76 -31.66 3.93
C ARG A 46 -19.96 -32.05 2.68
N ASN A 47 -20.63 -32.42 1.59
CA ASN A 47 -19.99 -32.72 0.32
C ASN A 47 -19.37 -31.45 -0.29
N GLU A 48 -20.11 -30.33 -0.31
CA GLU A 48 -19.59 -29.05 -0.80
C GLU A 48 -18.40 -28.54 0.04
N MET A 49 -18.43 -28.77 1.36
CA MET A 49 -17.28 -28.46 2.25
C MET A 49 -16.09 -29.37 1.95
N SER A 50 -16.29 -30.63 1.53
CA SER A 50 -15.19 -31.49 1.10
C SER A 50 -14.56 -30.94 -0.16
N ASP A 51 -15.35 -30.60 -1.17
CA ASP A 51 -14.87 -30.01 -2.41
C ASP A 51 -14.11 -28.70 -2.15
N LEU A 52 -14.66 -27.80 -1.29
CA LEU A 52 -14.00 -26.56 -0.90
C LEU A 52 -12.66 -26.79 -0.18
N THR A 53 -12.55 -27.91 0.57
CA THR A 53 -11.28 -28.33 1.20
C THR A 53 -10.29 -28.77 0.14
N ASP A 54 -10.71 -29.63 -0.82
CA ASP A 54 -9.87 -30.13 -1.91
C ASP A 54 -9.40 -28.99 -2.83
N MET A 55 -10.24 -27.98 -3.01
CA MET A 55 -9.91 -26.74 -3.75
C MET A 55 -9.05 -25.76 -2.93
N GLY A 56 -8.80 -26.01 -1.66
CA GLY A 56 -7.95 -25.22 -0.78
C GLY A 56 -8.58 -23.93 -0.23
N TYR A 57 -9.91 -23.75 -0.30
CA TYR A 57 -10.58 -22.57 0.24
C TYR A 57 -10.87 -22.66 1.75
N ILE A 58 -10.97 -23.87 2.27
CA ILE A 58 -11.13 -24.14 3.69
C ILE A 58 -10.20 -25.28 4.11
N VAL A 59 -9.85 -25.35 5.39
CA VAL A 59 -8.99 -26.39 5.94
C VAL A 59 -9.63 -27.06 7.14
N GLN A 60 -9.25 -28.29 7.43
CA GLN A 60 -9.66 -29.00 8.63
C GLN A 60 -8.50 -29.02 9.63
N PRO A 61 -8.56 -28.30 10.75
CA PRO A 61 -7.45 -28.20 11.69
C PRO A 61 -7.13 -29.56 12.37
N HIS A 62 -8.16 -30.39 12.63
CA HIS A 62 -8.01 -31.74 13.23
C HIS A 62 -9.05 -32.69 12.68
N THR A 63 -8.82 -34.00 12.71
CA THR A 63 -9.63 -35.06 12.10
C THR A 63 -11.11 -35.04 12.51
N SER A 64 -11.44 -34.57 13.72
CA SER A 64 -12.81 -34.45 14.24
C SER A 64 -13.36 -33.01 14.25
N ALA A 65 -12.57 -32.04 13.83
CA ALA A 65 -12.97 -30.63 13.83
C ALA A 65 -13.85 -30.28 12.63
N GLY A 66 -14.56 -29.15 12.75
CA GLY A 66 -15.19 -28.49 11.61
C GLY A 66 -14.18 -27.98 10.58
N ARG A 67 -14.57 -26.99 9.83
CA ARG A 67 -13.68 -26.35 8.85
C ARG A 67 -13.42 -24.90 9.25
N ILE A 68 -12.24 -24.43 8.95
CA ILE A 68 -11.86 -23.02 9.09
C ILE A 68 -11.48 -22.47 7.70
N PRO A 69 -11.67 -21.17 7.44
CA PRO A 69 -11.23 -20.54 6.19
C PRO A 69 -9.71 -20.61 6.04
N SER A 70 -9.22 -20.85 4.84
CA SER A 70 -7.83 -20.66 4.45
C SER A 70 -7.61 -19.20 3.99
N ASP A 71 -6.35 -18.81 3.81
CA ASP A 71 -6.01 -17.49 3.22
C ASP A 71 -6.65 -17.33 1.82
N LYS A 72 -6.66 -18.40 1.01
CA LYS A 72 -7.35 -18.44 -0.30
C LYS A 72 -8.87 -18.23 -0.16
N GLY A 73 -9.49 -18.79 0.88
CA GLY A 73 -10.90 -18.57 1.20
C GLY A 73 -11.21 -17.13 1.55
N TYR A 74 -10.41 -16.54 2.43
CA TYR A 74 -10.54 -15.12 2.77
C TYR A 74 -10.32 -14.22 1.56
N ARG A 75 -9.34 -14.51 0.71
CA ARG A 75 -9.07 -13.75 -0.50
C ARG A 75 -10.29 -13.70 -1.43
N LEU A 76 -10.91 -14.86 -1.69
CA LEU A 76 -12.11 -14.92 -2.52
C LEU A 76 -13.27 -14.11 -1.92
N TYR A 77 -13.50 -14.26 -0.60
CA TYR A 77 -14.54 -13.53 0.12
C TYR A 77 -14.37 -12.01 0.02
N VAL A 78 -13.16 -11.52 0.23
CA VAL A 78 -12.83 -10.10 0.11
C VAL A 78 -13.03 -9.59 -1.32
N ASN A 79 -12.60 -10.36 -2.32
CA ASN A 79 -12.79 -9.98 -3.73
C ASN A 79 -14.28 -9.87 -4.11
N GLU A 80 -15.13 -10.73 -3.55
CA GLU A 80 -16.59 -10.63 -3.74
C GLU A 80 -17.18 -9.40 -3.06
N LEU A 81 -16.79 -9.13 -1.81
CA LEU A 81 -17.22 -7.92 -1.10
C LEU A 81 -16.84 -6.65 -1.85
N MET A 82 -15.62 -6.57 -2.35
CA MET A 82 -15.15 -5.41 -3.11
C MET A 82 -15.98 -5.19 -4.38
N LYS A 83 -16.38 -6.26 -5.07
CA LYS A 83 -17.26 -6.17 -6.26
C LYS A 83 -18.69 -5.73 -5.95
N GLU A 84 -19.26 -6.24 -4.85
CA GLU A 84 -20.64 -5.90 -4.44
C GLU A 84 -20.74 -4.42 -4.01
N LYS A 85 -19.67 -3.86 -3.40
CA LYS A 85 -19.70 -2.51 -2.82
C LYS A 85 -19.26 -1.37 -3.73
N GLU A 86 -18.68 -1.64 -4.89
CA GLU A 86 -18.50 -0.62 -5.92
C GLU A 86 -19.83 0.01 -6.39
N ALA A 87 -20.96 -0.65 -6.09
CA ALA A 87 -22.30 -0.22 -6.48
C ALA A 87 -23.09 0.57 -5.40
N GLU A 88 -22.65 0.52 -4.13
CA GLU A 88 -23.43 1.11 -3.00
C GLU A 88 -22.68 2.23 -2.28
N VAL A 89 -22.19 3.23 -2.99
CA VAL A 89 -21.62 4.43 -2.33
C VAL A 89 -22.63 5.57 -2.35
N ALA A 90 -23.52 5.58 -1.36
CA ALA A 90 -24.21 6.81 -0.98
C ALA A 90 -24.58 6.73 0.51
N GLU A 91 -24.18 7.78 1.23
CA GLU A 91 -24.66 8.16 2.56
C GLU A 91 -24.03 7.50 3.79
N LEU A 92 -22.86 8.01 4.18
CA LEU A 92 -22.53 8.18 5.59
C LEU A 92 -21.81 9.53 5.79
N ARG A 93 -22.58 10.56 5.78
CA ARG A 93 -22.18 11.92 6.20
C ARG A 93 -22.26 11.97 7.70
N ASP A 94 -21.17 11.94 8.44
CA ASP A 94 -21.06 12.59 9.76
C ASP A 94 -19.84 12.15 10.58
N LEU A 95 -18.67 11.97 9.92
CA LEU A 95 -17.41 12.03 10.66
C LEU A 95 -16.88 13.46 10.53
N ILE A 96 -17.29 14.32 11.46
CA ILE A 96 -16.78 15.69 11.55
C ILE A 96 -15.29 15.62 11.93
N ILE A 97 -14.42 15.64 10.90
CA ILE A 97 -13.00 15.94 11.08
C ILE A 97 -12.94 17.46 11.27
N GLU A 98 -12.79 17.90 12.51
CA GLU A 98 -12.54 19.32 12.78
C GLU A 98 -11.33 19.79 11.98
N LYS A 99 -11.48 20.89 11.24
CA LYS A 99 -10.41 21.52 10.49
C LYS A 99 -9.29 21.91 11.46
N THR A 100 -8.22 21.14 11.43
CA THR A 100 -6.99 21.49 12.16
C THR A 100 -5.98 22.06 11.16
N ASP A 101 -5.29 23.13 11.57
CA ASP A 101 -4.33 23.86 10.70
C ASP A 101 -3.06 23.05 10.37
N LYS A 102 -2.87 21.89 11.01
CA LYS A 102 -1.70 21.03 10.80
C LYS A 102 -2.13 19.65 10.29
N MET A 103 -1.60 19.26 9.14
CA MET A 103 -1.82 17.95 8.50
C MET A 103 -1.59 16.79 9.46
N ASP A 104 -0.48 16.81 10.22
CA ASP A 104 -0.13 15.76 11.19
C ASP A 104 -1.23 15.48 12.21
N LYS A 105 -1.88 16.56 12.71
CA LYS A 105 -2.99 16.41 13.67
C LYS A 105 -4.21 15.74 13.03
N VAL A 106 -4.48 16.06 11.77
CA VAL A 106 -5.58 15.42 11.01
C VAL A 106 -5.29 13.94 10.83
N LEU A 107 -4.11 13.58 10.34
CA LEU A 107 -3.74 12.19 10.09
C LEU A 107 -3.70 11.33 11.36
N LYS A 108 -3.16 11.87 12.46
CA LYS A 108 -3.21 11.22 13.79
C LYS A 108 -4.65 11.00 14.27
N LYS A 109 -5.53 11.97 14.06
CA LYS A 109 -6.96 11.84 14.43
C LYS A 109 -7.65 10.80 13.57
N VAL A 110 -7.35 10.77 12.28
CA VAL A 110 -7.83 9.76 11.33
C VAL A 110 -7.46 8.35 11.79
N ALA A 111 -6.19 8.09 12.09
CA ALA A 111 -5.74 6.81 12.59
C ALA A 111 -6.49 6.41 13.87
N LYS A 112 -6.67 7.35 14.81
CA LYS A 112 -7.37 7.10 16.07
C LYS A 112 -8.85 6.77 15.88
N VAL A 113 -9.54 7.51 15.00
CA VAL A 113 -10.97 7.28 14.71
C VAL A 113 -11.17 5.91 14.06
N LEU A 114 -10.35 5.56 13.07
CA LEU A 114 -10.39 4.23 12.45
C LEU A 114 -10.18 3.10 13.45
N ALA A 115 -9.15 3.23 14.31
CA ALA A 115 -8.86 2.21 15.32
C ALA A 115 -10.02 2.05 16.31
N SER A 116 -10.73 3.13 16.64
CA SER A 116 -11.88 3.09 17.54
C SER A 116 -13.11 2.46 16.87
N ASN A 117 -13.36 2.75 15.59
CA ASN A 117 -14.53 2.26 14.86
C ASN A 117 -14.39 0.78 14.48
N THR A 118 -13.19 0.35 14.11
CA THR A 118 -12.96 -1.02 13.64
C THR A 118 -12.50 -1.98 14.74
N ASN A 119 -12.04 -1.47 15.88
CA ASN A 119 -11.36 -2.24 16.92
C ASN A 119 -10.12 -3.01 16.45
N TYR A 120 -9.47 -2.55 15.38
CA TYR A 120 -8.20 -3.07 14.86
C TYR A 120 -7.09 -2.04 15.01
N ALA A 121 -5.85 -2.45 14.72
CA ALA A 121 -4.76 -1.50 14.57
C ALA A 121 -4.87 -0.77 13.23
N THR A 122 -4.37 0.45 13.18
CA THR A 122 -4.46 1.29 11.99
C THR A 122 -3.16 2.02 11.73
N MET A 123 -2.91 2.32 10.47
CA MET A 123 -1.81 3.15 10.02
C MET A 123 -2.30 4.19 9.02
N VAL A 124 -1.66 5.37 9.02
CA VAL A 124 -1.88 6.44 8.04
C VAL A 124 -0.53 7.03 7.71
N SER A 125 -0.12 6.98 6.45
CA SER A 125 1.11 7.64 6.01
C SER A 125 0.88 9.12 5.71
N VAL A 126 1.90 9.93 5.90
CA VAL A 126 1.91 11.31 5.38
C VAL A 126 1.89 11.24 3.85
N PRO A 127 1.09 12.11 3.16
CA PRO A 127 1.04 12.11 1.71
C PRO A 127 2.39 12.51 1.13
N GLN A 128 2.81 11.75 0.13
CA GLN A 128 4.03 12.02 -0.64
C GLN A 128 3.70 12.13 -2.13
N TYR A 129 4.57 12.75 -2.90
CA TYR A 129 4.43 12.78 -4.34
C TYR A 129 4.63 11.38 -4.93
N SER A 130 3.66 10.90 -5.69
CA SER A 130 3.78 9.63 -6.41
C SER A 130 4.62 9.85 -7.65
N GLY A 131 5.81 9.28 -7.65
CA GLY A 131 6.70 9.31 -8.80
C GLY A 131 7.36 10.67 -8.99
N ASN A 132 8.42 10.92 -8.24
CA ASN A 132 9.34 12.02 -8.53
C ASN A 132 9.82 11.90 -9.97
N LYS A 133 9.35 12.78 -10.84
CA LYS A 133 9.82 12.86 -12.22
C LYS A 133 10.89 13.93 -12.33
N VAL A 134 11.87 13.68 -13.14
CA VAL A 134 12.82 14.72 -13.53
C VAL A 134 12.06 15.78 -14.34
N LYS A 135 11.97 17.01 -13.81
CA LYS A 135 11.32 18.12 -14.48
C LYS A 135 12.27 18.81 -15.46
N PHE A 136 13.49 19.07 -14.99
CA PHE A 136 14.57 19.49 -15.88
C PHE A 136 15.93 19.37 -15.19
N ILE A 137 16.98 19.31 -16.00
CA ILE A 137 18.40 19.30 -15.59
C ILE A 137 19.10 20.46 -16.29
N GLN A 138 19.87 21.24 -15.53
CA GLN A 138 20.66 22.34 -16.04
C GLN A 138 22.11 22.22 -15.61
N LEU A 139 23.01 22.12 -16.59
CA LEU A 139 24.43 22.29 -16.40
C LEU A 139 24.80 23.74 -16.70
N SER A 140 25.54 24.37 -15.82
CA SER A 140 26.01 25.73 -15.98
C SER A 140 27.46 25.84 -15.56
N ARG A 141 28.24 26.68 -16.26
CA ARG A 141 29.63 26.94 -15.92
C ARG A 141 29.70 27.75 -14.61
N MET A 142 30.47 27.28 -13.68
CA MET A 142 30.78 27.96 -12.44
C MET A 142 32.17 28.60 -12.45
N SER A 143 33.15 27.90 -13.02
CA SER A 143 34.50 28.37 -13.30
C SER A 143 35.07 27.64 -14.53
N GLU A 144 36.33 27.90 -14.93
CA GLU A 144 36.99 27.23 -16.07
C GLU A 144 36.98 25.72 -15.94
N LEU A 145 37.16 25.19 -14.72
CA LEU A 145 37.24 23.75 -14.44
C LEU A 145 36.08 23.23 -13.56
N GLN A 146 34.97 24.00 -13.44
CA GLN A 146 33.85 23.57 -12.63
C GLN A 146 32.52 23.87 -13.31
N LEU A 147 31.62 22.86 -13.30
CA LEU A 147 30.23 23.02 -13.63
C LEU A 147 29.38 22.85 -12.37
N VAL A 148 28.22 23.45 -12.37
CA VAL A 148 27.15 23.13 -11.44
C VAL A 148 26.03 22.44 -12.22
N ALA A 149 25.63 21.26 -11.78
CA ALA A 149 24.41 20.59 -12.23
C ALA A 149 23.28 20.93 -11.26
N VAL A 150 22.16 21.42 -11.80
CA VAL A 150 20.93 21.66 -11.07
C VAL A 150 19.88 20.67 -11.57
N VAL A 151 19.39 19.80 -10.70
CA VAL A 151 18.33 18.84 -10.99
C VAL A 151 17.04 19.33 -10.30
N VAL A 152 15.99 19.49 -11.07
CA VAL A 152 14.68 19.88 -10.57
C VAL A 152 13.68 18.75 -10.85
N SER A 153 12.94 18.35 -9.83
CA SER A 153 11.88 17.36 -9.92
C SER A 153 10.48 17.99 -9.85
N ASP A 154 9.45 17.21 -10.19
CA ASP A 154 8.05 17.67 -10.23
C ASP A 154 7.54 18.17 -8.87
N ASN A 155 8.04 17.61 -7.77
CA ASN A 155 7.72 18.05 -6.41
C ASN A 155 8.44 19.36 -6.00
N ASN A 156 9.04 20.07 -6.98
CA ASN A 156 9.86 21.27 -6.79
C ASN A 156 11.10 21.05 -5.89
N THR A 157 11.55 19.83 -5.69
CA THR A 157 12.85 19.56 -5.08
C THR A 157 13.93 20.01 -6.04
N VAL A 158 14.88 20.83 -5.54
CA VAL A 158 16.03 21.32 -6.31
C VAL A 158 17.28 20.75 -5.66
N ARG A 159 18.06 20.02 -6.47
CA ARG A 159 19.39 19.51 -6.09
C ARG A 159 20.44 20.18 -6.93
N ASN A 160 21.53 20.55 -6.30
CA ASN A 160 22.71 21.05 -6.98
C ASN A 160 23.92 20.17 -6.68
N GLN A 161 24.72 19.94 -7.68
CA GLN A 161 25.96 19.15 -7.59
C GLN A 161 27.06 19.89 -8.31
N ILE A 162 28.20 20.12 -7.65
CA ILE A 162 29.39 20.67 -8.27
C ILE A 162 30.18 19.53 -8.95
N ILE A 163 30.52 19.71 -10.20
CA ILE A 163 31.28 18.78 -11.03
C ILE A 163 32.62 19.42 -11.34
N ASN A 164 33.72 18.79 -10.92
CA ASN A 164 35.05 19.18 -11.28
C ASN A 164 35.44 18.59 -12.65
N LEU A 165 36.00 19.37 -13.51
CA LEU A 165 36.44 18.99 -14.84
C LEU A 165 37.96 18.84 -14.86
N ASP A 166 38.45 17.88 -15.63
CA ASP A 166 39.87 17.71 -15.87
C ASP A 166 40.41 18.74 -16.89
N GLU A 167 39.56 19.16 -17.81
CA GLU A 167 39.84 20.15 -18.86
C GLU A 167 38.67 21.11 -19.02
N GLU A 168 38.97 22.31 -19.55
CA GLU A 168 37.94 23.29 -19.84
C GLU A 168 36.93 22.77 -20.89
N MET A 169 35.64 22.95 -20.63
CA MET A 169 34.57 22.54 -21.54
C MET A 169 33.96 23.77 -22.22
N ASP A 170 33.82 23.76 -23.53
CA ASP A 170 33.21 24.84 -24.25
C ASP A 170 31.68 24.91 -24.03
N ASP A 171 31.09 26.10 -24.25
CA ASP A 171 29.67 26.32 -24.04
C ASP A 171 28.78 25.52 -25.00
N GLN A 172 29.28 25.15 -26.18
CA GLN A 172 28.54 24.31 -27.12
C GLN A 172 28.44 22.88 -26.61
N THR A 173 29.49 22.38 -26.00
CA THR A 173 29.49 21.06 -25.37
C THR A 173 28.56 21.03 -24.14
N ILE A 174 28.58 22.07 -23.30
CA ILE A 174 27.63 22.19 -22.16
C ILE A 174 26.20 22.21 -22.69
N LEU A 175 25.91 22.95 -23.77
CA LEU A 175 24.56 22.96 -24.36
C LEU A 175 24.15 21.61 -24.91
N LYS A 176 25.05 20.86 -25.57
CA LYS A 176 24.79 19.51 -26.08
C LYS A 176 24.46 18.53 -24.93
N LEU A 177 25.22 18.61 -23.82
CA LEU A 177 24.96 17.77 -22.65
C LEU A 177 23.60 18.12 -21.98
N ASN A 178 23.27 19.40 -21.89
CA ASN A 178 21.97 19.84 -21.42
C ASN A 178 20.83 19.28 -22.27
N LEU A 179 20.98 19.35 -23.61
CA LEU A 179 20.00 18.80 -24.53
C LEU A 179 19.89 17.27 -24.39
N LEU A 180 21.05 16.58 -24.32
CA LEU A 180 21.10 15.12 -24.15
C LEU A 180 20.37 14.68 -22.88
N LEU A 181 20.68 15.30 -21.73
CA LEU A 181 20.07 14.95 -20.44
C LEU A 181 18.56 15.22 -20.43
N ASN A 182 18.13 16.40 -20.87
CA ASN A 182 16.71 16.76 -20.85
C ASN A 182 15.89 15.98 -21.87
N THR A 183 16.42 15.65 -23.06
CA THR A 183 15.69 14.83 -24.05
C THR A 183 15.43 13.41 -23.53
N ASN A 184 16.35 12.86 -22.72
CA ASN A 184 16.23 11.47 -22.25
C ASN A 184 15.64 11.34 -20.85
N LEU A 185 15.70 12.35 -20.00
CA LEU A 185 15.31 12.25 -18.59
C LEU A 185 14.09 13.08 -18.20
N ASN A 186 13.75 14.13 -18.96
CA ASN A 186 12.60 14.97 -18.64
C ASN A 186 11.30 14.16 -18.69
N GLY A 187 10.50 14.27 -17.63
CA GLY A 187 9.22 13.59 -17.48
C GLY A 187 9.33 12.11 -17.09
N ILE A 188 10.55 11.57 -16.97
CA ILE A 188 10.76 10.17 -16.56
C ILE A 188 10.72 10.11 -15.03
N PRO A 189 9.93 9.16 -14.45
CA PRO A 189 10.01 8.87 -13.02
C PRO A 189 11.45 8.48 -12.65
N ILE A 190 11.99 9.06 -11.58
CA ILE A 190 13.39 8.82 -11.18
C ILE A 190 13.64 7.34 -10.90
N GLN A 191 12.65 6.63 -10.35
CA GLN A 191 12.69 5.18 -10.12
C GLN A 191 12.79 4.33 -11.41
N ASP A 192 12.35 4.85 -12.56
CA ASP A 192 12.41 4.16 -13.86
C ASP A 192 13.76 4.36 -14.56
N ILE A 193 14.61 5.22 -14.03
CA ILE A 193 15.96 5.46 -14.53
C ILE A 193 16.85 4.26 -14.18
N ASN A 194 17.03 3.36 -15.13
CA ASN A 194 17.72 2.09 -14.93
C ASN A 194 19.14 2.10 -15.52
N LEU A 195 19.91 1.05 -15.18
CA LEU A 195 21.29 0.89 -15.64
C LEU A 195 21.45 0.92 -17.17
N GLY A 196 20.43 0.48 -17.93
CA GLY A 196 20.45 0.53 -19.40
C GLY A 196 20.40 1.97 -19.93
N MET A 197 19.60 2.85 -19.29
CA MET A 197 19.59 4.28 -19.59
C MET A 197 20.91 4.95 -19.23
N PHE A 198 21.46 4.60 -18.05
CA PHE A 198 22.79 5.08 -17.64
C PHE A 198 23.86 4.74 -18.68
N ALA A 199 23.93 3.49 -19.11
CA ALA A 199 24.91 3.04 -20.11
C ALA A 199 24.77 3.80 -21.43
N ARG A 200 23.53 3.95 -21.94
CA ARG A 200 23.23 4.67 -23.18
C ARG A 200 23.62 6.15 -23.10
N LEU A 201 23.27 6.83 -22.01
CA LEU A 201 23.59 8.24 -21.83
C LEU A 201 25.10 8.47 -21.74
N LYS A 202 25.84 7.60 -21.03
CA LYS A 202 27.30 7.64 -20.97
C LYS A 202 27.96 7.41 -22.35
N GLU A 203 27.44 6.47 -23.13
CA GLU A 203 27.92 6.21 -24.48
C GLU A 203 27.67 7.42 -25.40
N GLN A 204 26.50 8.03 -25.35
CA GLN A 204 26.19 9.22 -26.15
C GLN A 204 26.98 10.46 -25.74
N ALA A 205 27.38 10.56 -24.47
CA ALA A 205 28.24 11.64 -23.98
C ALA A 205 29.71 11.49 -24.36
N GLY A 206 30.17 10.30 -24.79
CA GLY A 206 31.50 10.02 -25.23
C GLY A 206 32.59 10.40 -24.20
N SER A 207 33.50 11.30 -24.54
CA SER A 207 34.59 11.77 -23.63
C SER A 207 34.05 12.45 -22.36
N HIS A 208 32.80 12.94 -22.37
CA HIS A 208 32.18 13.61 -21.24
C HIS A 208 31.28 12.68 -20.38
N SER A 209 31.45 11.37 -20.50
CA SER A 209 30.69 10.36 -19.74
C SER A 209 30.82 10.51 -18.22
N GLY A 210 31.93 11.05 -17.72
CA GLY A 210 32.13 11.36 -16.30
C GLY A 210 31.18 12.43 -15.79
N VAL A 211 30.95 13.50 -16.57
CA VAL A 211 30.00 14.57 -16.24
C VAL A 211 28.58 13.98 -16.16
N VAL A 212 28.19 13.19 -17.17
CA VAL A 212 26.89 12.53 -17.18
C VAL A 212 26.72 11.58 -15.98
N ALA A 213 27.75 10.83 -15.60
CA ALA A 213 27.73 9.96 -14.43
C ALA A 213 27.42 10.75 -13.16
N THR A 214 28.15 11.87 -12.92
CA THR A 214 27.93 12.70 -11.72
C THR A 214 26.53 13.33 -11.70
N VAL A 215 25.97 13.71 -12.86
CA VAL A 215 24.59 14.19 -12.95
C VAL A 215 23.60 13.09 -12.59
N LEU A 216 23.80 11.88 -13.11
CA LEU A 216 22.95 10.73 -12.81
C LEU A 216 23.01 10.33 -11.32
N ASP A 217 24.19 10.42 -10.70
CA ASP A 217 24.35 10.23 -9.26
C ASP A 217 23.58 11.30 -8.47
N ALA A 218 23.60 12.57 -8.93
CA ALA A 218 22.78 13.64 -8.31
C ALA A 218 21.28 13.40 -8.49
N VAL A 219 20.84 12.84 -9.61
CA VAL A 219 19.45 12.42 -9.83
C VAL A 219 19.10 11.26 -8.88
N ALA A 220 19.96 10.25 -8.79
CA ALA A 220 19.76 9.13 -7.88
C ALA A 220 19.70 9.56 -6.41
N ALA A 221 20.53 10.52 -6.00
CA ALA A 221 20.52 11.07 -4.65
C ALA A 221 19.21 11.81 -4.29
N THR A 222 18.41 12.22 -5.29
CA THR A 222 17.06 12.76 -5.01
C THR A 222 16.10 11.69 -4.51
N ILE A 223 16.32 10.43 -4.80
CA ILE A 223 15.51 9.31 -4.30
C ILE A 223 15.76 9.10 -2.80
N HIS A 224 17.01 9.09 -2.38
CA HIS A 224 17.39 8.71 -1.02
C HIS A 224 16.93 9.69 0.07
N VAL A 225 16.65 10.95 -0.25
CA VAL A 225 16.17 11.95 0.74
C VAL A 225 14.71 11.72 1.12
N GLU A 226 13.93 11.07 0.25
CA GLU A 226 12.53 10.74 0.54
C GLU A 226 12.38 9.38 1.23
N GLU A 227 13.41 8.53 1.19
CA GLU A 227 13.37 7.21 1.84
C GLU A 227 13.51 7.28 3.37
N GLU A 228 14.21 8.29 3.89
CA GLU A 228 14.47 8.41 5.34
C GLU A 228 13.29 9.03 6.13
N ASP A 229 12.34 9.72 5.49
CA ASP A 229 11.33 10.56 6.17
C ASP A 229 9.86 10.17 5.91
N MET A 230 9.55 8.91 5.53
CA MET A 230 8.14 8.50 5.44
C MET A 230 7.52 8.41 6.84
N GLU A 231 6.83 9.46 7.24
CA GLU A 231 6.15 9.50 8.53
C GLU A 231 4.84 8.71 8.47
N ILE A 232 4.73 7.70 9.35
CA ILE A 232 3.53 6.86 9.49
C ILE A 232 2.97 7.03 10.90
N TYR A 233 1.71 7.40 10.97
CA TYR A 233 0.96 7.46 12.22
C TYR A 233 0.21 6.16 12.43
N THR A 234 0.44 5.50 13.56
CA THR A 234 -0.21 4.26 13.97
C THR A 234 -1.13 4.52 15.16
N SER A 235 -2.21 3.74 15.26
CA SER A 235 -3.11 3.76 16.41
C SER A 235 -3.73 2.39 16.64
N GLY A 236 -4.15 2.11 17.85
CA GLY A 236 -4.89 0.89 18.18
C GLY A 236 -4.07 -0.40 18.12
N ALA A 237 -2.73 -0.36 18.17
CA ALA A 237 -1.88 -1.55 18.19
C ALA A 237 -2.31 -2.55 19.29
N THR A 238 -2.75 -2.06 20.45
CA THR A 238 -3.25 -2.90 21.55
C THR A 238 -4.56 -3.64 21.23
N ASN A 239 -5.32 -3.22 20.23
CA ASN A 239 -6.55 -3.89 19.83
C ASN A 239 -6.27 -5.29 19.25
N ILE A 240 -5.11 -5.48 18.61
CA ILE A 240 -4.69 -6.75 18.03
C ILE A 240 -4.60 -7.83 19.11
N PHE A 241 -4.18 -7.50 20.32
CA PHE A 241 -4.01 -8.46 21.44
C PHE A 241 -5.34 -8.91 22.08
N LYS A 242 -6.48 -8.34 21.66
CA LYS A 242 -7.80 -8.89 22.03
C LYS A 242 -8.10 -10.22 21.33
N TYR A 243 -7.33 -10.56 20.29
CA TYR A 243 -7.47 -11.78 19.50
C TYR A 243 -6.48 -12.82 19.97
N PRO A 244 -6.96 -13.99 20.50
CA PRO A 244 -6.09 -15.02 21.10
C PRO A 244 -4.98 -15.50 20.18
N GLU A 245 -5.23 -15.58 18.88
CA GLU A 245 -4.27 -16.01 17.87
C GLU A 245 -3.05 -15.07 17.70
N LEU A 246 -3.18 -13.82 18.14
CA LEU A 246 -2.15 -12.78 18.07
C LEU A 246 -1.62 -12.38 19.45
N ALA A 247 -2.20 -12.94 20.53
CA ALA A 247 -1.86 -12.61 21.90
C ALA A 247 -0.70 -13.46 22.49
N ASP A 248 -0.13 -14.37 21.69
CA ASP A 248 1.08 -15.11 22.10
C ASP A 248 2.23 -14.15 22.34
N LYS A 249 3.02 -14.41 23.39
CA LYS A 249 4.03 -13.46 23.87
C LYS A 249 5.10 -13.14 22.83
N GLU A 250 5.55 -14.13 22.05
CA GLU A 250 6.59 -13.92 21.04
C GLU A 250 6.01 -13.11 19.87
N LYS A 251 4.87 -13.52 19.34
CA LYS A 251 4.15 -12.81 18.26
C LYS A 251 3.76 -11.39 18.64
N ALA A 252 3.27 -11.21 19.87
CA ALA A 252 2.91 -9.89 20.38
C ALA A 252 4.11 -8.94 20.41
N THR A 253 5.30 -9.44 20.82
CA THR A 253 6.52 -8.63 20.85
C THR A 253 6.95 -8.24 19.44
N GLU A 254 6.96 -9.17 18.49
CA GLU A 254 7.29 -8.91 17.09
C GLU A 254 6.35 -7.87 16.46
N LEU A 255 5.04 -8.02 16.68
CA LEU A 255 4.04 -7.07 16.18
C LEU A 255 4.24 -5.67 16.78
N ILE A 256 4.51 -5.56 18.09
CA ILE A 256 4.79 -4.26 18.72
C ILE A 256 6.02 -3.62 18.09
N SER A 257 7.12 -4.37 17.93
CA SER A 257 8.34 -3.85 17.30
C SER A 257 8.07 -3.33 15.89
N ALA A 258 7.32 -4.07 15.07
CA ALA A 258 6.95 -3.63 13.72
C ALA A 258 6.11 -2.34 13.71
N PHE A 259 5.24 -2.14 14.72
CA PHE A 259 4.48 -0.89 14.88
C PHE A 259 5.33 0.27 15.40
N GLU A 260 6.34 0.02 16.20
CA GLU A 260 7.24 1.04 16.76
C GLU A 260 8.31 1.46 15.75
N GLU A 261 8.98 0.50 15.12
CA GLU A 261 10.06 0.75 14.16
C GLU A 261 9.54 1.29 12.81
N LYS A 262 8.33 0.90 12.39
CA LYS A 262 7.60 1.37 11.20
C LYS A 262 8.28 1.18 9.85
N HIS A 263 9.52 0.69 9.79
CA HIS A 263 10.26 0.49 8.54
C HIS A 263 9.52 -0.47 7.60
N GLU A 264 9.09 -1.62 8.11
CA GLU A 264 8.34 -2.61 7.32
C GLU A 264 6.99 -2.06 6.81
N LEU A 265 6.31 -1.23 7.63
CA LEU A 265 5.08 -0.55 7.22
C LEU A 265 5.36 0.52 6.15
N ALA A 266 6.49 1.22 6.24
CA ALA A 266 6.91 2.19 5.23
C ALA A 266 7.20 1.50 3.89
N ASP A 267 7.87 0.36 3.91
CA ASP A 267 8.17 -0.42 2.71
C ASP A 267 6.89 -0.92 2.02
N LEU A 268 5.91 -1.38 2.79
CA LEU A 268 4.58 -1.73 2.26
C LEU A 268 3.90 -0.54 1.57
N VAL A 269 3.95 0.65 2.17
CA VAL A 269 3.37 1.87 1.59
C VAL A 269 4.11 2.27 0.31
N LYS A 270 5.44 2.17 0.28
CA LYS A 270 6.26 2.46 -0.91
C LYS A 270 5.93 1.53 -2.07
N GLU A 271 5.82 0.22 -1.80
CA GLU A 271 5.43 -0.77 -2.80
C GLU A 271 4.08 -0.42 -3.45
N GLN A 272 3.11 -0.03 -2.63
CA GLN A 272 1.80 0.41 -3.11
C GLN A 272 1.86 1.72 -3.91
N MET A 273 2.75 2.64 -3.56
CA MET A 273 2.91 3.90 -4.29
C MET A 273 3.57 3.70 -5.65
N SER A 274 4.42 2.68 -5.79
CA SER A 274 5.11 2.32 -7.05
C SER A 274 4.16 1.68 -8.07
N ASP A 275 3.09 1.03 -7.61
CA ASP A 275 2.08 0.40 -8.46
C ASP A 275 1.06 1.46 -8.94
N GLY A 276 1.48 2.25 -9.95
CA GLY A 276 0.80 3.47 -10.41
C GLY A 276 -0.63 3.30 -10.92
N GLU A 277 -1.06 2.07 -11.25
CA GLU A 277 -2.39 1.77 -11.80
C GLU A 277 -3.44 1.43 -10.71
N ASN A 278 -3.02 1.14 -9.48
CA ASN A 278 -3.91 0.61 -8.46
C ASN A 278 -4.32 1.68 -7.44
N THR A 279 -5.35 2.47 -7.75
CA THR A 279 -5.92 3.49 -6.86
C THR A 279 -6.97 2.93 -5.89
N GLY A 280 -7.22 1.63 -5.90
CA GLY A 280 -8.25 0.93 -5.15
C GLY A 280 -7.86 0.54 -3.73
N ILE A 281 -8.71 -0.26 -3.11
CA ILE A 281 -8.42 -0.94 -1.85
C ILE A 281 -7.61 -2.19 -2.17
N GLN A 282 -6.49 -2.36 -1.45
CA GLN A 282 -5.65 -3.55 -1.52
C GLN A 282 -5.77 -4.34 -0.22
N VAL A 283 -5.68 -5.66 -0.33
CA VAL A 283 -5.82 -6.56 0.81
C VAL A 283 -4.72 -7.61 0.75
N TYR A 284 -3.98 -7.73 1.83
CA TYR A 284 -2.95 -8.75 2.04
C TYR A 284 -3.40 -9.69 3.15
N ILE A 285 -3.41 -10.98 2.90
CA ILE A 285 -3.92 -11.99 3.84
C ILE A 285 -2.85 -13.05 4.07
N GLY A 286 -2.41 -13.20 5.30
CA GLY A 286 -1.54 -14.31 5.70
C GLY A 286 -0.24 -14.37 4.91
N ASP A 287 -0.03 -15.42 4.13
CA ASP A 287 1.20 -15.64 3.36
C ASP A 287 1.40 -14.66 2.19
N GLU A 288 0.38 -13.88 1.83
CA GLU A 288 0.50 -12.80 0.86
C GLU A 288 1.20 -11.56 1.46
N MET A 289 1.39 -11.55 2.78
CA MET A 289 1.98 -10.43 3.51
C MET A 289 3.46 -10.26 3.15
N PRO A 290 3.89 -9.10 2.66
CA PRO A 290 5.31 -8.84 2.43
C PRO A 290 6.10 -8.76 3.75
N ILE A 291 5.42 -8.43 4.85
CA ILE A 291 6.00 -8.32 6.19
C ILE A 291 5.96 -9.68 6.90
N GLN A 292 7.11 -10.31 7.07
CA GLN A 292 7.23 -11.67 7.63
C GLN A 292 6.69 -11.78 9.06
N THR A 293 6.89 -10.76 9.89
CA THR A 293 6.43 -10.68 11.28
C THR A 293 4.90 -10.60 11.39
N MET A 294 4.21 -10.26 10.29
CA MET A 294 2.75 -10.06 10.24
C MET A 294 2.00 -11.16 9.48
N LYS A 295 2.60 -12.33 9.22
CA LYS A 295 1.95 -13.45 8.49
C LYS A 295 0.66 -13.99 9.12
N ASP A 296 0.48 -13.80 10.42
CA ASP A 296 -0.76 -14.19 11.11
C ASP A 296 -1.83 -13.08 11.07
N CYS A 297 -1.50 -11.95 10.44
CA CYS A 297 -2.39 -10.81 10.27
C CYS A 297 -2.94 -10.72 8.85
N SER A 298 -3.90 -9.82 8.69
CA SER A 298 -4.31 -9.26 7.40
C SER A 298 -4.17 -7.74 7.46
N ILE A 299 -3.77 -7.15 6.33
CA ILE A 299 -3.73 -5.70 6.14
C ILE A 299 -4.66 -5.32 5.00
N VAL A 300 -5.53 -4.36 5.25
CA VAL A 300 -6.39 -3.74 4.24
C VAL A 300 -5.99 -2.29 4.11
N THR A 301 -5.62 -1.86 2.92
CA THR A 301 -5.15 -0.50 2.66
C THR A 301 -5.99 0.20 1.60
N ALA A 302 -6.05 1.52 1.69
CA ALA A 302 -6.63 2.39 0.68
C ALA A 302 -5.71 3.59 0.44
N ARG A 303 -5.54 3.95 -0.82
CA ARG A 303 -4.78 5.13 -1.22
C ARG A 303 -5.70 6.35 -1.21
N TYR A 304 -5.30 7.44 -0.56
CA TYR A 304 -5.99 8.73 -0.61
C TYR A 304 -5.14 9.78 -1.33
N GLU A 305 -5.80 10.79 -1.92
CA GLU A 305 -5.17 11.82 -2.73
C GLU A 305 -5.34 13.21 -2.11
N LEU A 306 -4.23 13.93 -1.97
CA LEU A 306 -4.23 15.31 -1.48
C LEU A 306 -4.38 16.35 -2.61
N GLY A 307 -4.27 15.94 -3.86
CA GLY A 307 -4.13 16.77 -5.04
C GLY A 307 -2.67 16.99 -5.46
N ASP A 308 -2.47 17.55 -6.67
CA ASP A 308 -1.14 17.80 -7.26
C ASP A 308 -0.22 16.56 -7.36
N GLY A 309 -0.80 15.34 -7.42
CA GLY A 309 -0.02 14.11 -7.50
C GLY A 309 0.55 13.65 -6.15
N MET A 310 0.08 14.20 -5.03
CA MET A 310 0.41 13.71 -3.69
C MET A 310 -0.57 12.65 -3.24
N TYR A 311 -0.05 11.52 -2.79
CA TYR A 311 -0.84 10.39 -2.30
C TYR A 311 -0.33 9.91 -0.95
N GLY A 312 -1.25 9.46 -0.13
CA GLY A 312 -0.94 8.74 1.09
C GLY A 312 -1.72 7.43 1.16
N THR A 313 -1.38 6.61 2.14
CA THR A 313 -2.01 5.32 2.37
C THR A 313 -2.64 5.28 3.76
N ILE A 314 -3.85 4.76 3.83
CA ILE A 314 -4.53 4.42 5.08
C ILE A 314 -4.58 2.90 5.14
N GLY A 315 -4.28 2.30 6.30
CA GLY A 315 -4.33 0.86 6.48
C GLY A 315 -5.00 0.45 7.79
N ILE A 316 -5.63 -0.72 7.76
CA ILE A 316 -6.19 -1.41 8.92
C ILE A 316 -5.53 -2.77 9.01
N ILE A 317 -5.01 -3.10 10.19
CA ILE A 317 -4.26 -4.30 10.47
C ILE A 317 -4.98 -5.08 11.56
N GLY A 318 -5.28 -6.35 11.32
CA GLY A 318 -5.98 -7.21 12.27
C GLY A 318 -5.73 -8.70 12.00
N PRO A 319 -6.40 -9.61 12.73
CA PRO A 319 -6.29 -11.05 12.51
C PRO A 319 -6.83 -11.45 11.13
N LYS A 320 -6.42 -12.61 10.61
CA LYS A 320 -6.95 -13.16 9.34
C LYS A 320 -8.49 -13.26 9.31
N ARG A 321 -9.13 -13.40 10.48
CA ARG A 321 -10.59 -13.44 10.64
C ARG A 321 -11.23 -12.09 10.93
N MET A 322 -10.60 -10.98 10.50
CA MET A 322 -11.18 -9.65 10.68
C MET A 322 -12.52 -9.49 9.94
N ASP A 323 -13.34 -8.56 10.39
CA ASP A 323 -14.57 -8.17 9.69
C ASP A 323 -14.22 -7.31 8.46
N TYR A 324 -13.90 -8.00 7.35
CA TYR A 324 -13.50 -7.36 6.10
C TYR A 324 -14.56 -6.41 5.53
N GLU A 325 -15.85 -6.70 5.78
CA GLU A 325 -16.96 -5.86 5.32
C GLU A 325 -16.90 -4.49 6.01
N ASN A 326 -16.86 -4.48 7.33
CA ASN A 326 -16.75 -3.26 8.13
C ASN A 326 -15.44 -2.51 7.85
N VAL A 327 -14.33 -3.23 7.67
CA VAL A 327 -13.02 -2.66 7.39
C VAL A 327 -13.00 -1.93 6.04
N VAL A 328 -13.49 -2.57 4.98
CA VAL A 328 -13.55 -2.00 3.64
C VAL A 328 -14.45 -0.78 3.61
N ASP A 329 -15.59 -0.82 4.28
CA ASP A 329 -16.52 0.31 4.35
C ASP A 329 -15.92 1.50 5.11
N SER A 330 -15.33 1.24 6.27
CA SER A 330 -14.65 2.28 7.05
C SER A 330 -13.52 2.96 6.28
N LEU A 331 -12.75 2.18 5.50
CA LEU A 331 -11.69 2.72 4.64
C LEU A 331 -12.24 3.55 3.48
N LYS A 332 -13.29 3.09 2.80
CA LYS A 332 -13.94 3.83 1.69
C LYS A 332 -14.50 5.17 2.18
N GLU A 333 -15.22 5.14 3.29
CA GLU A 333 -15.80 6.33 3.90
C GLU A 333 -14.71 7.35 4.26
N LEU A 334 -13.68 6.91 4.94
CA LEU A 334 -12.62 7.80 5.39
C LEU A 334 -11.78 8.34 4.24
N LYS A 335 -11.47 7.51 3.24
CA LYS A 335 -10.80 7.94 2.02
C LYS A 335 -11.57 9.09 1.35
N ASN A 336 -12.88 8.93 1.17
CA ASN A 336 -13.73 9.96 0.56
C ASN A 336 -13.72 11.27 1.38
N HIS A 337 -13.76 11.16 2.71
CA HIS A 337 -13.68 12.33 3.60
C HIS A 337 -12.32 13.03 3.53
N LEU A 338 -11.22 12.27 3.48
CA LEU A 338 -9.89 12.86 3.33
C LEU A 338 -9.75 13.57 1.99
N ASP A 339 -10.16 12.93 0.90
CA ASP A 339 -10.15 13.53 -0.44
C ASP A 339 -10.97 14.84 -0.46
N ASP A 340 -12.14 14.87 0.18
CA ASP A 340 -13.01 16.05 0.23
C ASP A 340 -12.44 17.18 1.10
N VAL A 341 -11.90 16.86 2.29
CA VAL A 341 -11.37 17.85 3.24
C VAL A 341 -10.06 18.45 2.71
N LEU A 342 -9.23 17.61 2.09
CA LEU A 342 -7.89 17.99 1.64
C LEU A 342 -7.93 18.73 0.28
N LYS A 343 -8.84 18.36 -0.65
CA LYS A 343 -9.05 19.05 -1.92
C LYS A 343 -9.69 20.45 -1.76
N LYS A 344 -10.51 20.67 -0.74
CA LYS A 344 -11.18 21.97 -0.48
C LYS A 344 -10.26 23.08 0.04
N LYS A 345 -8.99 22.83 0.33
CA LYS A 345 -8.03 23.87 0.78
C LYS A 345 -7.48 24.76 -0.35
N LYS A 346 -7.87 24.54 -1.60
CA LYS A 346 -7.34 25.26 -2.78
C LYS A 346 -8.26 26.34 -3.37
N THR A 347 -9.33 26.76 -2.66
CA THR A 347 -10.20 27.85 -3.12
C THR A 347 -10.05 29.06 -2.16
#